data_4320cc39259efd451b4794329ae08b1f
#
_entry.id   4320cc39259efd451b4794329ae08b1f
#
_cell.length_a   1.000
_cell.length_b   1.000
_cell.length_c   1.000
_cell.angle_alpha   90.00
_cell.angle_beta   90.00
_cell.angle_gamma   90.00
#
_symmetry.space_group_name_H-M   'P 1'
#
loop_
_entity.id
_entity.type
_entity.pdbx_description
1 polymer ?
#
loop_
_entity_poly.entity_id
_entity_poly.type
_entity_poly.pdbx_seq_one_letter_code
_entity_poly.pdbx_strand_id
1 'polypeptide(L)'
;MTANTFTRDELAEAFAEFERTVDRAAQTRDWDPWVDQYTDDVLYIEHAAGTMHGREEVRPWIWKTMETFPGSYMTSFPALWRVYDEATARVICELDNPMRDPGDGTIISATNISIVTYAGGDGKWCRQEDVYNPLRFVAATVKWCRRAQELGTLPDVAAEWMSKFGGGR
;
A
#
# COMPACT_ATOMS: atom_id res chain seq x y z
N MET A 1 14.92 23.86 -17.61
CA MET A 1 14.21 23.33 -16.45
C MET A 1 15.27 22.95 -15.42
N THR A 2 15.40 23.69 -14.34
CA THR A 2 16.27 23.31 -13.21
C THR A 2 15.66 22.03 -12.61
N ALA A 3 16.38 20.93 -12.68
CA ALA A 3 16.01 19.73 -11.95
C ALA A 3 15.94 20.14 -10.45
N ASN A 4 14.81 19.93 -9.82
CA ASN A 4 14.67 20.09 -8.39
C ASN A 4 15.50 18.95 -7.76
N THR A 5 16.73 19.25 -7.35
CA THR A 5 17.61 18.25 -6.77
C THR A 5 17.42 18.26 -5.26
N PHE A 6 16.90 17.15 -4.73
CA PHE A 6 16.80 16.92 -3.29
C PHE A 6 17.98 16.05 -2.85
N THR A 7 18.51 16.34 -1.68
CA THR A 7 19.52 15.49 -1.06
C THR A 7 18.90 14.19 -0.55
N ARG A 8 19.75 13.19 -0.33
CA ARG A 8 19.34 11.91 0.26
C ARG A 8 18.65 12.11 1.62
N ASP A 9 19.15 13.04 2.43
CA ASP A 9 18.59 13.30 3.77
C ASP A 9 17.21 13.95 3.68
N GLU A 10 17.00 14.89 2.75
CA GLU A 10 15.67 15.47 2.49
C GLU A 10 14.66 14.41 2.01
N LEU A 11 15.06 13.54 1.10
CA LEU A 11 14.21 12.43 0.65
C LEU A 11 13.91 11.45 1.79
N ALA A 12 14.90 11.16 2.63
CA ALA A 12 14.73 10.24 3.76
C ALA A 12 13.79 10.82 4.82
N GLU A 13 13.89 12.10 5.13
CA GLU A 13 13.00 12.78 6.09
C GLU A 13 11.56 12.85 5.54
N ALA A 14 11.39 13.25 4.27
CA ALA A 14 10.10 13.31 3.62
C ALA A 14 9.43 11.92 3.56
N PHE A 15 10.20 10.88 3.24
CA PHE A 15 9.68 9.53 3.18
C PHE A 15 9.32 8.97 4.57
N ALA A 16 10.11 9.29 5.59
CA ALA A 16 9.77 8.90 6.96
C ALA A 16 8.45 9.54 7.44
N GLU A 17 8.14 10.78 7.02
CA GLU A 17 6.83 11.40 7.30
C GLU A 17 5.71 10.74 6.51
N PHE A 18 5.98 10.39 5.24
CA PHE A 18 5.05 9.62 4.41
C PHE A 18 4.66 8.30 5.10
N GLU A 19 5.65 7.51 5.55
CA GLU A 19 5.42 6.26 6.27
C GLU A 19 4.60 6.48 7.55
N ARG A 20 4.97 7.46 8.39
CA ARG A 20 4.22 7.77 9.62
C ARG A 20 2.75 8.10 9.37
N THR A 21 2.49 8.82 8.29
CA THR A 21 1.11 9.20 7.92
C THR A 21 0.32 8.00 7.41
N VAL A 22 0.93 7.13 6.61
CA VAL A 22 0.30 5.88 6.15
C VAL A 22 0.03 4.94 7.32
N ASP A 23 0.97 4.79 8.26
CA ASP A 23 0.78 3.97 9.45
C ASP A 23 -0.35 4.50 10.33
N ARG A 24 -0.45 5.82 10.50
CA ARG A 24 -1.55 6.45 11.23
C ARG A 24 -2.89 6.21 10.53
N ALA A 25 -2.94 6.34 9.21
CA ALA A 25 -4.14 6.04 8.42
C ALA A 25 -4.58 4.59 8.60
N ALA A 26 -3.64 3.63 8.59
CA ALA A 26 -3.92 2.22 8.82
C ALA A 26 -4.47 1.95 10.24
N GLN A 27 -3.96 2.65 11.25
CA GLN A 27 -4.41 2.52 12.66
C GLN A 27 -5.79 3.15 12.89
N THR A 28 -6.05 4.31 12.30
CA THR A 28 -7.29 5.07 12.50
C THR A 28 -8.40 4.70 11.51
N ARG A 29 -8.04 4.03 10.42
CA ARG A 29 -8.92 3.76 9.26
C ARG A 29 -9.43 5.03 8.59
N ASP A 30 -8.75 6.15 8.78
CA ASP A 30 -8.92 7.40 8.05
C ASP A 30 -7.84 7.51 6.97
N TRP A 31 -8.23 7.32 5.72
CA TRP A 31 -7.32 7.26 4.58
C TRP A 31 -7.06 8.62 3.93
N ASP A 32 -7.82 9.65 4.30
CA ASP A 32 -7.65 10.99 3.74
C ASP A 32 -6.25 11.59 3.98
N PRO A 33 -5.64 11.48 5.18
CA PRO A 33 -4.29 11.99 5.41
C PRO A 33 -3.23 11.33 4.51
N TRP A 34 -3.41 10.04 4.15
CA TRP A 34 -2.52 9.40 3.18
C TRP A 34 -2.67 10.04 1.80
N VAL A 35 -3.90 10.17 1.29
CA VAL A 35 -4.17 10.78 -0.02
C VAL A 35 -3.70 12.24 -0.08
N ASP A 36 -3.83 12.97 1.02
CA ASP A 36 -3.44 14.39 1.10
C ASP A 36 -1.94 14.61 1.02
N GLN A 37 -1.11 13.57 1.12
CA GLN A 37 0.32 13.65 0.86
C GLN A 37 0.68 13.76 -0.63
N TYR A 38 -0.26 13.48 -1.53
CA TYR A 38 -0.02 13.64 -2.97
C TYR A 38 -0.31 15.05 -3.45
N THR A 39 0.34 15.44 -4.56
CA THR A 39 -0.01 16.66 -5.29
C THR A 39 -1.40 16.50 -5.92
N ASP A 40 -2.04 17.63 -6.27
CA ASP A 40 -3.36 17.61 -6.89
C ASP A 40 -3.37 16.84 -8.23
N ASP A 41 -2.26 16.88 -8.96
CA ASP A 41 -2.03 16.26 -10.27
C ASP A 41 -1.25 14.95 -10.20
N VAL A 42 -1.19 14.27 -9.06
CA VAL A 42 -0.42 13.03 -8.88
C VAL A 42 -0.73 12.00 -9.97
N LEU A 43 0.31 11.30 -10.43
CA LEU A 43 0.17 10.11 -11.26
C LEU A 43 0.35 8.87 -10.39
N TYR A 44 -0.73 8.11 -10.18
CA TYR A 44 -0.70 6.86 -9.44
C TYR A 44 -0.89 5.67 -10.38
N ILE A 45 0.09 4.79 -10.45
CA ILE A 45 0.07 3.59 -11.29
C ILE A 45 -0.02 2.36 -10.40
N GLU A 46 -1.14 1.67 -10.50
CA GLU A 46 -1.39 0.42 -9.82
C GLU A 46 -1.58 -0.68 -10.87
N HIS A 47 -0.66 -1.64 -10.94
CA HIS A 47 -0.58 -2.56 -12.08
C HIS A 47 -1.77 -3.53 -12.20
N ALA A 48 -2.55 -3.76 -11.15
CA ALA A 48 -3.76 -4.57 -11.20
C ALA A 48 -5.05 -3.73 -11.38
N ALA A 49 -5.05 -2.46 -10.97
CA ALA A 49 -6.22 -1.59 -11.02
C ALA A 49 -6.19 -0.58 -12.19
N GLY A 50 -4.99 -0.17 -12.61
CA GLY A 50 -4.80 0.80 -13.68
C GLY A 50 -4.10 2.07 -13.25
N THR A 51 -4.22 3.11 -14.06
CA THR A 51 -3.58 4.40 -13.81
C THR A 51 -4.62 5.44 -13.42
N MET A 52 -4.33 6.18 -12.35
CA MET A 52 -5.17 7.25 -11.82
C MET A 52 -4.45 8.59 -11.96
N HIS A 53 -5.17 9.60 -12.39
CA HIS A 53 -4.68 10.95 -12.62
C HIS A 53 -5.32 11.93 -11.63
N GLY A 54 -4.51 12.48 -10.74
CA GLY A 54 -4.93 13.41 -9.71
C GLY A 54 -5.52 12.75 -8.47
N ARG A 55 -5.50 13.51 -7.36
CA ARG A 55 -6.01 13.04 -6.06
C ARG A 55 -7.50 12.67 -6.09
N GLU A 56 -8.27 13.30 -6.96
CA GLU A 56 -9.70 13.03 -7.12
C GLU A 56 -9.99 11.59 -7.58
N GLU A 57 -9.10 10.99 -8.37
CA GLU A 57 -9.21 9.58 -8.77
C GLU A 57 -8.56 8.64 -7.74
N VAL A 58 -7.46 9.07 -7.11
CA VAL A 58 -6.72 8.26 -6.12
C VAL A 58 -7.54 8.07 -4.84
N ARG A 59 -8.23 9.11 -4.36
CA ARG A 59 -8.98 9.07 -3.09
C ARG A 59 -10.02 7.94 -3.05
N PRO A 60 -11.00 7.87 -3.96
CA PRO A 60 -12.01 6.82 -3.92
C PRO A 60 -11.42 5.43 -4.13
N TRP A 61 -10.32 5.31 -4.87
CA TRP A 61 -9.63 4.04 -5.07
C TRP A 61 -8.96 3.55 -3.78
N ILE A 62 -8.21 4.41 -3.06
CA ILE A 62 -7.59 4.05 -1.78
C ILE A 62 -8.67 3.66 -0.76
N TRP A 63 -9.70 4.49 -0.60
CA TRP A 63 -10.81 4.19 0.30
C TRP A 63 -11.46 2.85 -0.01
N LYS A 64 -11.81 2.61 -1.27
CA LYS A 64 -12.41 1.34 -1.70
C LYS A 64 -11.50 0.15 -1.43
N THR A 65 -10.20 0.27 -1.77
CA THR A 65 -9.23 -0.81 -1.60
C THR A 65 -9.03 -1.16 -0.13
N MET A 66 -8.91 -0.15 0.73
CA MET A 66 -8.60 -0.33 2.15
C MET A 66 -9.85 -0.67 3.00
N GLU A 67 -11.05 -0.41 2.51
CA GLU A 67 -12.30 -0.78 3.20
C GLU A 67 -12.92 -2.08 2.68
N THR A 68 -12.38 -2.66 1.60
CA THR A 68 -12.86 -3.92 1.02
C THR A 68 -11.89 -5.05 1.33
N PHE A 69 -12.39 -6.24 1.67
CA PHE A 69 -11.55 -7.43 1.84
C PHE A 69 -10.83 -7.77 0.51
N PRO A 70 -9.51 -8.07 0.50
CA PRO A 70 -8.64 -8.30 1.65
C PRO A 70 -7.96 -7.03 2.24
N GLY A 71 -8.00 -5.88 1.55
CA GLY A 71 -7.33 -4.65 2.01
C GLY A 71 -7.78 -4.21 3.41
N SER A 72 -9.06 -4.39 3.75
CA SER A 72 -9.58 -4.08 5.09
C SER A 72 -8.98 -4.92 6.23
N TYR A 73 -8.26 -5.98 5.89
CA TYR A 73 -7.55 -6.86 6.82
C TYR A 73 -6.03 -6.64 6.81
N MET A 74 -5.50 -5.76 5.97
CA MET A 74 -4.11 -5.31 6.05
C MET A 74 -3.97 -4.28 7.17
N THR A 75 -2.96 -4.46 8.02
CA THR A 75 -2.85 -3.70 9.29
C THR A 75 -1.77 -2.64 9.28
N SER A 76 -0.80 -2.74 8.37
CA SER A 76 0.33 -1.82 8.22
C SER A 76 1.01 -2.01 6.87
N PHE A 77 1.93 -1.10 6.52
CA PHE A 77 2.66 -1.13 5.25
C PHE A 77 4.14 -0.76 5.46
N PRO A 78 4.89 -1.47 6.34
CA PRO A 78 6.27 -1.11 6.65
C PRO A 78 7.19 -1.35 5.45
N ALA A 79 8.11 -0.41 5.21
CA ALA A 79 9.17 -0.61 4.24
C ALA A 79 10.26 -1.52 4.83
N LEU A 80 10.47 -2.68 4.21
CA LEU A 80 11.49 -3.64 4.58
C LEU A 80 12.90 -3.13 4.23
N TRP A 81 13.01 -2.47 3.09
CA TRP A 81 14.20 -1.74 2.65
C TRP A 81 13.79 -0.56 1.76
N ARG A 82 14.72 0.38 1.59
CA ARG A 82 14.52 1.55 0.72
C ARG A 82 15.81 2.03 0.09
N VAL A 83 15.69 2.58 -1.11
CA VAL A 83 16.77 3.25 -1.86
C VAL A 83 16.31 4.65 -2.22
N TYR A 84 17.21 5.61 -2.09
CA TYR A 84 16.97 7.01 -2.43
C TYR A 84 17.73 7.35 -3.71
N ASP A 85 17.01 7.78 -4.72
CA ASP A 85 17.57 8.26 -5.99
C ASP A 85 17.43 9.79 -6.06
N GLU A 86 18.50 10.47 -5.67
CA GLU A 86 18.57 11.95 -5.65
C GLU A 86 18.42 12.55 -7.05
N ALA A 87 18.93 11.85 -8.08
CA ALA A 87 18.92 12.36 -9.45
C ALA A 87 17.49 12.48 -10.02
N THR A 88 16.59 11.64 -9.58
CA THR A 88 15.18 11.64 -10.04
C THR A 88 14.18 11.92 -8.92
N ALA A 89 14.66 12.31 -7.73
CA ALA A 89 13.86 12.58 -6.54
C ALA A 89 12.93 11.39 -6.17
N ARG A 90 13.44 10.16 -6.28
CA ARG A 90 12.64 8.95 -6.04
C ARG A 90 13.07 8.22 -4.77
N VAL A 91 12.08 7.63 -4.12
CA VAL A 91 12.29 6.57 -3.13
C VAL A 91 11.73 5.28 -3.71
N ILE A 92 12.56 4.24 -3.73
CA ILE A 92 12.17 2.89 -4.15
C ILE A 92 12.23 2.03 -2.92
N CYS A 93 11.13 1.35 -2.58
CA CYS A 93 11.07 0.52 -1.39
C CYS A 93 10.28 -0.76 -1.62
N GLU A 94 10.59 -1.78 -0.83
CA GLU A 94 9.72 -2.96 -0.70
C GLU A 94 8.83 -2.76 0.51
N LEU A 95 7.52 -2.75 0.30
CA LEU A 95 6.53 -2.69 1.36
C LEU A 95 6.04 -4.09 1.70
N ASP A 96 5.95 -4.40 2.98
CA ASP A 96 5.22 -5.56 3.48
C ASP A 96 3.76 -5.18 3.72
N ASN A 97 2.85 -6.13 3.48
CA ASN A 97 1.41 -5.92 3.63
C ASN A 97 0.85 -7.04 4.54
N PRO A 98 1.16 -7.02 5.84
CA PRO A 98 0.69 -8.04 6.77
C PRO A 98 -0.81 -7.96 6.95
N MET A 99 -1.45 -9.11 6.87
CA MET A 99 -2.85 -9.27 7.22
C MET A 99 -3.00 -9.40 8.75
N ARG A 100 -4.17 -9.04 9.24
CA ARG A 100 -4.56 -9.22 10.64
C ARG A 100 -4.27 -10.65 11.10
N ASP A 101 -3.89 -10.82 12.37
CA ASP A 101 -3.72 -12.13 12.99
C ASP A 101 -4.97 -12.99 12.79
N PRO A 102 -4.85 -14.20 12.22
CA PRO A 102 -5.98 -15.11 12.07
C PRO A 102 -6.48 -15.70 13.40
N GLY A 103 -5.74 -15.52 14.51
CA GLY A 103 -6.13 -15.94 15.85
C GLY A 103 -5.08 -16.79 16.61
N ASP A 104 -3.89 -16.97 16.06
CA ASP A 104 -2.82 -17.78 16.66
C ASP A 104 -1.43 -17.10 16.60
N GLY A 105 -1.39 -15.82 16.27
CA GLY A 105 -0.14 -15.06 16.12
C GLY A 105 0.58 -15.28 14.78
N THR A 106 0.02 -16.05 13.85
CA THR A 106 0.64 -16.28 12.54
C THR A 106 0.61 -15.00 11.70
N ILE A 107 1.78 -14.56 11.20
CA ILE A 107 1.89 -13.45 10.27
C ILE A 107 1.84 -14.00 8.84
N ILE A 108 0.88 -13.52 8.07
CA ILE A 108 0.73 -13.82 6.66
C ILE A 108 0.70 -12.50 5.90
N SER A 109 1.62 -12.34 4.95
CA SER A 109 1.77 -11.09 4.20
C SER A 109 2.12 -11.35 2.73
N ALA A 110 2.03 -10.29 1.93
CA ALA A 110 2.62 -10.21 0.59
C ALA A 110 3.38 -8.89 0.46
N THR A 111 4.37 -8.84 -0.43
CA THR A 111 5.17 -7.64 -0.64
C THR A 111 4.94 -7.05 -2.03
N ASN A 112 5.11 -5.73 -2.13
CA ASN A 112 5.18 -4.99 -3.38
C ASN A 112 6.39 -4.06 -3.39
N ILE A 113 6.84 -3.67 -4.58
CA ILE A 113 7.79 -2.57 -4.75
C ILE A 113 6.99 -1.31 -5.03
N SER A 114 7.18 -0.29 -4.21
CA SER A 114 6.64 1.05 -4.45
C SER A 114 7.75 1.97 -4.91
N ILE A 115 7.48 2.75 -5.96
CA ILE A 115 8.35 3.79 -6.49
C ILE A 115 7.60 5.11 -6.32
N VAL A 116 8.05 5.95 -5.39
CA VAL A 116 7.42 7.25 -5.13
C VAL A 116 8.35 8.37 -5.56
N THR A 117 7.81 9.41 -6.19
CA THR A 117 8.57 10.59 -6.64
C THR A 117 8.17 11.81 -5.82
N TYR A 118 9.15 12.41 -5.18
CA TYR A 118 8.98 13.57 -4.35
C TYR A 118 8.90 14.85 -5.20
N ALA A 119 7.90 15.67 -4.94
CA ALA A 119 7.72 16.97 -5.63
C ALA A 119 8.34 18.13 -4.88
N GLY A 120 8.75 17.94 -3.62
CA GLY A 120 9.11 19.03 -2.73
C GLY A 120 7.90 19.82 -2.25
N GLY A 121 8.06 21.13 -2.09
CA GLY A 121 6.98 21.97 -1.56
C GLY A 121 6.59 21.52 -0.15
N ASP A 122 5.31 21.48 0.16
CA ASP A 122 4.78 21.11 1.47
C ASP A 122 4.84 19.59 1.77
N GLY A 123 5.93 18.91 1.39
CA GLY A 123 6.13 17.49 1.64
C GLY A 123 5.31 16.58 0.71
N LYS A 124 5.01 17.04 -0.52
CA LYS A 124 4.09 16.34 -1.44
C LYS A 124 4.81 15.38 -2.38
N TRP A 125 4.09 14.33 -2.77
CA TRP A 125 4.53 13.30 -3.71
C TRP A 125 3.71 13.41 -5.00
N CYS A 126 4.39 13.50 -6.16
CA CYS A 126 3.71 13.71 -7.44
C CYS A 126 3.52 12.43 -8.26
N ARG A 127 4.12 11.33 -7.82
CA ARG A 127 3.98 10.03 -8.48
C ARG A 127 4.12 8.90 -7.46
N GLN A 128 3.30 7.87 -7.63
CA GLN A 128 3.52 6.55 -7.05
C GLN A 128 3.27 5.47 -8.10
N GLU A 129 4.09 4.43 -8.06
CA GLU A 129 3.92 3.24 -8.88
C GLU A 129 4.13 2.00 -8.00
N ASP A 130 3.11 1.13 -7.94
CA ASP A 130 3.15 -0.10 -7.18
C ASP A 130 3.32 -1.30 -8.12
N VAL A 131 4.50 -1.93 -8.04
CA VAL A 131 4.91 -3.04 -8.91
C VAL A 131 4.89 -4.34 -8.11
N TYR A 132 4.00 -5.25 -8.50
CA TYR A 132 3.88 -6.54 -7.84
C TYR A 132 3.22 -7.59 -8.73
N ASN A 133 3.25 -8.84 -8.28
CA ASN A 133 2.46 -9.91 -8.89
C ASN A 133 1.15 -10.09 -8.12
N PRO A 134 -0.02 -9.75 -8.68
CA PRO A 134 -1.31 -9.85 -8.00
C PRO A 134 -1.61 -11.27 -7.48
N LEU A 135 -1.09 -12.31 -8.15
CA LEU A 135 -1.28 -13.70 -7.70
C LEU A 135 -0.61 -14.00 -6.36
N ARG A 136 0.45 -13.26 -5.99
CA ARG A 136 1.06 -13.39 -4.65
C ARG A 136 0.14 -12.87 -3.56
N PHE A 137 -0.55 -11.76 -3.80
CA PHE A 137 -1.56 -11.23 -2.89
C PHE A 137 -2.75 -12.17 -2.75
N VAL A 138 -3.24 -12.71 -3.86
CA VAL A 138 -4.29 -13.74 -3.84
C VAL A 138 -3.83 -14.97 -3.04
N ALA A 139 -2.62 -15.47 -3.27
CA ALA A 139 -2.08 -16.63 -2.55
C ALA A 139 -1.94 -16.38 -1.04
N ALA A 140 -1.46 -15.20 -0.63
CA ALA A 140 -1.37 -14.80 0.77
C ALA A 140 -2.77 -14.72 1.40
N THR A 141 -3.73 -14.12 0.72
CA THR A 141 -5.12 -14.03 1.17
C THR A 141 -5.76 -15.42 1.33
N VAL A 142 -5.58 -16.31 0.36
CA VAL A 142 -6.06 -17.71 0.45
C VAL A 142 -5.43 -18.43 1.64
N LYS A 143 -4.12 -18.27 1.84
CA LYS A 143 -3.41 -18.85 2.99
C LYS A 143 -3.98 -18.34 4.31
N TRP A 144 -4.24 -17.03 4.40
CA TRP A 144 -4.86 -16.42 5.58
C TRP A 144 -6.27 -16.97 5.84
N CYS A 145 -7.11 -17.03 4.81
CA CYS A 145 -8.46 -17.55 4.93
C CYS A 145 -8.48 -19.02 5.39
N ARG A 146 -7.59 -19.87 4.84
CA ARG A 146 -7.46 -21.28 5.25
C ARG A 146 -7.07 -21.39 6.71
N ARG A 147 -6.09 -20.56 7.14
CA ARG A 147 -5.67 -20.57 8.54
C ARG A 147 -6.78 -20.12 9.48
N ALA A 148 -7.48 -19.03 9.15
CA ALA A 148 -8.64 -18.58 9.90
C ALA A 148 -9.76 -19.63 9.95
N GLN A 149 -9.98 -20.37 8.86
CA GLN A 149 -10.95 -21.47 8.82
C GLN A 149 -10.56 -22.62 9.76
N GLU A 150 -9.29 -23.03 9.77
CA GLU A 150 -8.78 -24.05 10.69
C GLU A 150 -8.96 -23.65 12.15
N LEU A 151 -8.84 -22.37 12.46
CA LEU A 151 -9.00 -21.81 13.81
C LEU A 151 -10.47 -21.51 14.18
N GLY A 152 -11.40 -21.63 13.23
CA GLY A 152 -12.80 -21.26 13.45
C GLY A 152 -13.04 -19.75 13.56
N THR A 153 -12.15 -18.93 13.03
CA THR A 153 -12.19 -17.45 13.09
C THR A 153 -12.48 -16.80 11.73
N LEU A 154 -12.74 -17.58 10.67
CA LEU A 154 -12.98 -17.07 9.33
C LEU A 154 -14.26 -16.22 9.29
N PRO A 155 -14.19 -14.91 8.98
CA PRO A 155 -15.36 -14.06 8.89
C PRO A 155 -16.10 -14.25 7.56
N ASP A 156 -17.40 -13.94 7.54
CA ASP A 156 -18.28 -14.13 6.39
C ASP A 156 -17.74 -13.44 5.12
N VAL A 157 -17.23 -12.22 5.24
CA VAL A 157 -16.66 -11.49 4.10
C VAL A 157 -15.48 -12.22 3.46
N ALA A 158 -14.65 -12.87 4.27
CA ALA A 158 -13.51 -13.64 3.78
C ALA A 158 -13.97 -15.00 3.18
N ALA A 159 -14.99 -15.64 3.77
CA ALA A 159 -15.59 -16.84 3.24
C ALA A 159 -16.25 -16.58 1.87
N GLU A 160 -16.94 -15.46 1.72
CA GLU A 160 -17.52 -15.04 0.44
C GLU A 160 -16.43 -14.77 -0.61
N TRP A 161 -15.35 -14.08 -0.23
CA TRP A 161 -14.20 -13.85 -1.11
C TRP A 161 -13.54 -15.17 -1.55
N MET A 162 -13.34 -16.10 -0.61
CA MET A 162 -12.80 -17.44 -0.90
C MET A 162 -13.64 -18.22 -1.90
N SER A 163 -14.96 -18.11 -1.84
CA SER A 163 -15.87 -18.80 -2.78
C SER A 163 -15.68 -18.30 -4.22
N LYS A 164 -15.28 -17.05 -4.39
CA LYS A 164 -15.07 -16.40 -5.71
C LYS A 164 -13.65 -16.61 -6.25
N PHE A 165 -12.64 -16.57 -5.39
CA PHE A 165 -11.22 -16.49 -5.79
C PHE A 165 -10.35 -17.64 -5.27
N GLY A 166 -10.82 -18.42 -4.31
CA GLY A 166 -10.08 -19.51 -3.67
C GLY A 166 -10.03 -20.82 -4.45
N GLY A 167 -10.70 -20.93 -5.59
CA GLY A 167 -10.84 -22.15 -6.38
C GLY A 167 -9.70 -22.48 -7.35
N GLY A 168 -8.61 -21.70 -7.37
CA GLY A 168 -7.40 -22.01 -8.13
C GLY A 168 -6.62 -23.14 -7.45
N ARG A 169 -6.47 -24.28 -8.12
CA ARG A 169 -5.57 -25.39 -7.73
C ARG A 169 -4.12 -25.01 -7.90
#